data_d687ee09b75ca487478f48fea7b140d9
#
_entry.id   d687ee09b75ca487478f48fea7b140d9
#
_cell.length_a   1.000
_cell.length_b   1.000
_cell.length_c   1.000
_cell.angle_alpha   90.00
_cell.angle_beta   90.00
_cell.angle_gamma   90.00
#
_symmetry.space_group_name_H-M   'P 1'
#
loop_
_entity.id
_entity.type
_entity.pdbx_description
1 polymer ?
#
loop_
_entity_poly.entity_id
_entity_poly.type
_entity_poly.pdbx_seq_one_letter_code
_entity_poly.pdbx_strand_id
1 'polypeptide(L)'
;MNILDSIEKEQMRSTPDFAIGDTLKVSLKVKEGDKERIQVFEGVCIAKNGGGIRETFTVRKVSYGEGVERIMPLHSPLIADIKVAKRGKVARAKLFYLRDLSGKATRIKEKEYKAEGAGKAEASAKKARAEKPEKSAKAPKAEKAAKAPKAAKAKK
;
A
#
# COMPACT_ATOMS: atom_id res chain seq x y z
N MET A 1 8.03 15.63 33.32
CA MET A 1 7.64 14.56 32.38
C MET A 1 7.26 13.35 33.20
N ASN A 2 6.14 12.74 32.90
CA ASN A 2 5.71 11.54 33.62
C ASN A 2 6.50 10.33 33.10
N ILE A 3 6.98 9.45 33.98
CA ILE A 3 7.73 8.24 33.62
C ILE A 3 6.94 7.38 32.63
N LEU A 4 5.62 7.35 32.79
CA LEU A 4 4.72 6.64 31.89
C LEU A 4 4.78 7.19 30.45
N ASP A 5 4.81 8.53 30.30
CA ASP A 5 4.88 9.16 28.96
C ASP A 5 6.20 8.85 28.24
N SER A 6 7.29 8.65 29.00
CA SER A 6 8.58 8.28 28.42
C SER A 6 8.55 6.84 27.88
N ILE A 7 8.00 5.91 28.66
CA ILE A 7 7.85 4.51 28.26
C ILE A 7 6.89 4.38 27.06
N GLU A 8 5.79 5.12 27.07
CA GLU A 8 4.84 5.12 25.94
C GLU A 8 5.50 5.61 24.65
N LYS A 9 6.33 6.67 24.72
CA LYS A 9 7.06 7.19 23.55
C LYS A 9 8.06 6.20 22.98
N GLU A 10 8.75 5.44 23.80
CA GLU A 10 9.68 4.39 23.36
C GLU A 10 8.99 3.27 22.60
N GLN A 11 7.75 2.94 23.00
CA GLN A 11 6.97 1.87 22.37
C GLN A 11 6.18 2.34 21.14
N MET A 12 6.07 3.65 20.92
CA MET A 12 5.40 4.18 19.73
C MET A 12 6.20 3.92 18.47
N ARG A 13 5.56 3.29 17.49
CA ARG A 13 6.15 3.04 16.17
C ARG A 13 5.81 4.20 15.24
N SER A 14 6.74 4.52 14.34
CA SER A 14 6.43 5.45 13.23
C SER A 14 5.41 4.81 12.32
N THR A 15 4.28 5.48 12.16
CA THR A 15 3.16 5.03 11.31
C THR A 15 2.86 6.10 10.27
N PRO A 16 2.41 5.73 9.07
CA PRO A 16 1.99 6.73 8.07
C PRO A 16 0.79 7.51 8.58
N ASP A 17 0.71 8.77 8.20
CA ASP A 17 -0.45 9.59 8.49
C ASP A 17 -1.60 9.22 7.55
N PHE A 18 -2.72 8.79 8.13
CA PHE A 18 -3.96 8.48 7.42
C PHE A 18 -5.17 9.02 8.18
N ALA A 19 -6.19 9.35 7.45
CA ALA A 19 -7.44 9.89 7.97
C ALA A 19 -8.58 8.85 7.92
N ILE A 20 -9.66 9.17 8.61
CA ILE A 20 -10.91 8.40 8.51
C ILE A 20 -11.46 8.58 7.09
N GLY A 21 -11.93 7.49 6.48
CA GLY A 21 -12.37 7.44 5.09
C GLY A 21 -11.29 6.99 4.10
N ASP A 22 -10.02 6.94 4.52
CA ASP A 22 -8.95 6.44 3.66
C ASP A 22 -9.05 4.91 3.49
N THR A 23 -8.70 4.44 2.30
CA THR A 23 -8.55 3.01 2.03
C THR A 23 -7.14 2.60 2.41
N LEU A 24 -7.04 1.67 3.33
CA LEU A 24 -5.78 1.18 3.89
C LEU A 24 -5.52 -0.25 3.48
N LYS A 25 -4.24 -0.57 3.24
CA LYS A 25 -3.72 -1.93 3.13
C LYS A 25 -2.87 -2.20 4.37
N VAL A 26 -3.41 -2.99 5.27
CA VAL A 26 -2.74 -3.35 6.52
C VAL A 26 -2.17 -4.75 6.40
N SER A 27 -0.87 -4.87 6.53
CA SER A 27 -0.14 -6.15 6.52
C SER A 27 -0.05 -6.67 7.94
N LEU A 28 -0.74 -7.77 8.22
CA LEU A 28 -0.81 -8.39 9.55
C LEU A 28 0.03 -9.65 9.59
N LYS A 29 0.82 -9.81 10.64
CA LYS A 29 1.53 -11.04 10.95
C LYS A 29 0.57 -12.00 11.61
N VAL A 30 0.34 -13.15 10.99
CA VAL A 30 -0.50 -14.22 11.52
C VAL A 30 0.38 -15.42 11.81
N LYS A 31 0.30 -15.94 13.05
CA LYS A 31 0.97 -17.16 13.47
C LYS A 31 0.00 -18.33 13.29
N GLU A 32 0.41 -19.34 12.54
CA GLU A 32 -0.32 -20.57 12.34
C GLU A 32 0.58 -21.73 12.76
N GLY A 33 0.46 -22.17 14.01
CA GLY A 33 1.40 -23.14 14.62
C GLY A 33 2.80 -22.55 14.65
N ASP A 34 3.76 -23.25 14.04
CA ASP A 34 5.18 -22.85 13.99
C ASP A 34 5.51 -21.89 12.82
N LYS A 35 4.54 -21.59 11.97
CA LYS A 35 4.77 -20.74 10.78
C LYS A 35 4.17 -19.37 10.97
N GLU A 36 4.92 -18.34 10.56
CA GLU A 36 4.43 -16.96 10.47
C GLU A 36 4.16 -16.62 9.00
N ARG A 37 3.00 -16.03 8.75
CA ARG A 37 2.68 -15.49 7.41
C ARG A 37 2.14 -14.08 7.52
N ILE A 38 2.32 -13.30 6.45
CA ILE A 38 1.75 -11.96 6.32
C ILE A 38 0.43 -12.06 5.58
N GLN A 39 -0.63 -11.56 6.23
CA GLN A 39 -1.95 -11.43 5.63
C GLN A 39 -2.27 -9.96 5.40
N VAL A 40 -2.63 -9.59 4.18
CA VAL A 40 -3.03 -8.23 3.85
C VAL A 40 -4.53 -8.07 4.05
N PHE A 41 -4.91 -7.08 4.87
CA PHE A 41 -6.29 -6.67 5.07
C PHE A 41 -6.49 -5.30 4.41
N GLU A 42 -7.21 -5.27 3.29
CA GLU A 42 -7.51 -4.03 2.56
C GLU A 42 -8.95 -3.61 2.84
N GLY A 43 -9.13 -2.36 3.28
CA GLY A 43 -10.45 -1.84 3.58
C GLY A 43 -10.42 -0.35 3.89
N VAL A 44 -11.58 0.20 4.22
CA VAL A 44 -11.78 1.61 4.56
C VAL A 44 -11.66 1.81 6.07
N CYS A 45 -10.91 2.81 6.50
CA CYS A 45 -10.85 3.24 7.90
C CYS A 45 -12.16 3.95 8.28
N ILE A 46 -12.96 3.33 9.16
CA ILE A 46 -14.26 3.87 9.58
C ILE A 46 -14.21 4.66 10.89
N ALA A 47 -13.26 4.37 11.75
CA ALA A 47 -13.11 5.05 13.03
C ALA A 47 -11.65 5.00 13.51
N LYS A 48 -11.27 6.03 14.25
CA LYS A 48 -10.06 6.09 15.08
C LYS A 48 -10.48 6.44 16.50
N ASN A 49 -9.91 5.77 17.49
CA ASN A 49 -10.22 5.99 18.90
C ASN A 49 -8.92 5.97 19.72
N GLY A 50 -8.91 6.73 20.82
CA GLY A 50 -7.75 6.83 21.72
C GLY A 50 -6.71 7.81 21.21
N GLY A 51 -5.56 7.80 21.87
CA GLY A 51 -4.38 8.62 21.54
C GLY A 51 -3.14 8.00 22.15
N GLY A 52 -1.96 8.37 21.62
CA GLY A 52 -0.70 7.80 22.02
C GLY A 52 -0.63 6.30 21.72
N ILE A 53 -0.05 5.51 22.61
CA ILE A 53 0.08 4.06 22.43
C ILE A 53 -1.26 3.33 22.38
N ARG A 54 -2.31 3.89 23.00
CA ARG A 54 -3.67 3.29 23.06
C ARG A 54 -4.51 3.60 21.83
N GLU A 55 -3.94 4.26 20.82
CA GLU A 55 -4.66 4.56 19.60
C GLU A 55 -5.03 3.28 18.84
N THR A 56 -6.32 3.17 18.52
CA THR A 56 -6.87 2.06 17.74
C THR A 56 -7.60 2.60 16.52
N PHE A 57 -7.56 1.86 15.45
CA PHE A 57 -8.32 2.16 14.25
C PHE A 57 -9.12 0.95 13.79
N THR A 58 -10.29 1.23 13.22
CA THR A 58 -11.20 0.20 12.72
C THR A 58 -11.23 0.26 11.20
N VAL A 59 -10.94 -0.87 10.58
CA VAL A 59 -10.99 -1.03 9.11
C VAL A 59 -12.13 -1.95 8.74
N ARG A 60 -12.97 -1.49 7.79
CA ARG A 60 -14.08 -2.24 7.23
C ARG A 60 -13.80 -2.61 5.78
N LYS A 61 -14.04 -3.87 5.44
CA LYS A 61 -14.08 -4.33 4.05
C LYS A 61 -15.35 -5.14 3.81
N VAL A 62 -15.82 -5.15 2.58
CA VAL A 62 -16.86 -6.06 2.14
C VAL A 62 -16.20 -7.26 1.45
N SER A 63 -16.49 -8.46 1.91
CA SER A 63 -15.95 -9.70 1.38
C SER A 63 -17.12 -10.68 1.18
N TYR A 64 -17.31 -11.17 -0.03
CA TYR A 64 -18.40 -12.08 -0.40
C TYR A 64 -19.81 -11.58 -0.04
N GLY A 65 -20.01 -10.25 -0.08
CA GLY A 65 -21.30 -9.64 0.30
C GLY A 65 -21.41 -9.26 1.78
N GLU A 66 -20.55 -9.82 2.64
CA GLU A 66 -20.53 -9.55 4.07
C GLU A 66 -19.56 -8.43 4.44
N GLY A 67 -19.98 -7.56 5.36
CA GLY A 67 -19.16 -6.48 5.90
C GLY A 67 -18.31 -6.96 7.07
N VAL A 68 -17.02 -7.08 6.87
CA VAL A 68 -16.06 -7.48 7.91
C VAL A 68 -15.36 -6.26 8.47
N GLU A 69 -15.39 -6.09 9.79
CA GLU A 69 -14.68 -5.03 10.51
C GLU A 69 -13.60 -5.61 11.40
N ARG A 70 -12.46 -4.93 11.43
CA ARG A 70 -11.35 -5.30 12.30
C ARG A 70 -10.83 -4.08 13.03
N ILE A 71 -10.80 -4.17 14.36
CA ILE A 71 -10.21 -3.16 15.24
C ILE A 71 -8.76 -3.56 15.46
N MET A 72 -7.85 -2.62 15.26
CA MET A 72 -6.41 -2.85 15.36
C MET A 72 -5.76 -1.73 16.17
N PRO A 73 -4.94 -2.05 17.20
CA PRO A 73 -4.09 -1.05 17.84
C PRO A 73 -3.03 -0.56 16.86
N LEU A 74 -2.84 0.76 16.77
CA LEU A 74 -1.95 1.39 15.79
C LEU A 74 -0.48 0.95 15.96
N HIS A 75 -0.02 0.86 17.19
CA HIS A 75 1.37 0.53 17.54
C HIS A 75 1.60 -0.97 17.81
N SER A 76 0.63 -1.85 17.44
CA SER A 76 0.75 -3.29 17.66
C SER A 76 1.92 -3.91 16.89
N PRO A 77 2.72 -4.79 17.52
CA PRO A 77 3.80 -5.53 16.84
C PRO A 77 3.28 -6.53 15.80
N LEU A 78 1.99 -6.89 15.85
CA LEU A 78 1.35 -7.75 14.85
C LEU A 78 1.16 -7.06 13.51
N ILE A 79 1.18 -5.73 13.47
CA ILE A 79 1.12 -4.97 12.22
C ILE A 79 2.53 -4.88 11.66
N ALA A 80 2.74 -5.46 10.49
CA ALA A 80 4.01 -5.37 9.78
C ALA A 80 4.14 -4.01 9.07
N ASP A 81 3.10 -3.60 8.34
CA ASP A 81 3.09 -2.37 7.55
C ASP A 81 1.68 -1.84 7.33
N ILE A 82 1.54 -0.52 7.19
CA ILE A 82 0.28 0.15 6.85
C ILE A 82 0.55 1.02 5.62
N LYS A 83 -0.20 0.81 4.54
CA LYS A 83 -0.12 1.61 3.32
C LYS A 83 -1.46 2.27 3.03
N VAL A 84 -1.43 3.56 2.74
CA VAL A 84 -2.61 4.28 2.26
C VAL A 84 -2.74 4.04 0.76
N ALA A 85 -3.78 3.32 0.36
CA ALA A 85 -4.06 3.03 -1.05
C ALA A 85 -4.78 4.20 -1.73
N LYS A 86 -5.78 4.78 -1.05
CA LYS A 86 -6.58 5.90 -1.54
C LYS A 86 -6.96 6.81 -0.39
N ARG A 87 -6.95 8.11 -0.64
CA ARG A 87 -7.43 9.09 0.33
C ARG A 87 -8.89 9.41 0.09
N GLY A 88 -9.71 9.34 1.14
CA GLY A 88 -11.15 9.58 1.07
C GLY A 88 -11.54 10.99 1.51
N LYS A 89 -12.56 11.56 0.85
CA LYS A 89 -13.19 12.80 1.28
C LYS A 89 -14.47 12.47 2.06
N VAL A 90 -14.45 12.67 3.37
CA VAL A 90 -15.57 12.41 4.26
C VAL A 90 -15.87 13.63 5.12
N ALA A 91 -17.13 13.79 5.53
CA ALA A 91 -17.59 14.91 6.34
C ALA A 91 -17.82 14.54 7.82
N ARG A 92 -17.64 13.27 8.18
CA ARG A 92 -17.91 12.74 9.53
C ARG A 92 -16.66 12.11 10.12
N ALA A 93 -16.52 12.26 11.44
CA ALA A 93 -15.40 11.68 12.20
C ALA A 93 -15.52 10.16 12.44
N LYS A 94 -16.72 9.59 12.31
CA LYS A 94 -16.98 8.13 12.40
C LYS A 94 -17.97 7.75 11.33
N LEU A 95 -17.65 6.69 10.56
CA LEU A 95 -18.38 6.30 9.38
C LEU A 95 -19.24 5.04 9.65
N PHE A 96 -19.90 4.97 10.80
CA PHE A 96 -20.72 3.80 11.16
C PHE A 96 -21.94 3.58 10.26
N TYR A 97 -22.39 4.63 9.60
CA TYR A 97 -23.47 4.54 8.61
C TYR A 97 -23.14 3.63 7.41
N LEU A 98 -21.84 3.35 7.17
CA LEU A 98 -21.42 2.41 6.13
C LEU A 98 -21.82 0.96 6.43
N ARG A 99 -22.26 0.67 7.66
CA ARG A 99 -22.74 -0.67 8.05
C ARG A 99 -24.05 -1.01 7.38
N ASP A 100 -24.92 0.00 7.25
CA ASP A 100 -26.28 -0.15 6.71
C ASP A 100 -26.31 0.00 5.18
N LEU A 101 -25.19 0.47 4.59
CA LEU A 101 -25.10 0.72 3.17
C LEU A 101 -24.43 -0.44 2.43
N SER A 102 -24.94 -0.75 1.24
CA SER A 102 -24.39 -1.78 0.35
C SER A 102 -24.18 -1.26 -1.07
N GLY A 103 -23.35 -1.93 -1.84
CA GLY A 103 -23.13 -1.66 -3.25
C GLY A 103 -22.50 -0.28 -3.53
N LYS A 104 -23.15 0.50 -4.40
CA LYS A 104 -22.64 1.80 -4.87
C LYS A 104 -22.63 2.87 -3.77
N ALA A 105 -23.56 2.80 -2.81
CA ALA A 105 -23.69 3.76 -1.72
C ALA A 105 -22.52 3.70 -0.71
N THR A 106 -21.81 2.57 -0.64
CA THR A 106 -20.64 2.39 0.23
C THR A 106 -19.38 3.07 -0.32
N ARG A 107 -19.39 3.50 -1.58
CA ARG A 107 -18.21 4.11 -2.20
C ARG A 107 -17.96 5.52 -1.67
N ILE A 108 -16.79 5.73 -1.08
CA ILE A 108 -16.32 7.03 -0.63
C ILE A 108 -15.69 7.75 -1.81
N LYS A 109 -15.99 9.04 -1.96
CA LYS A 109 -15.38 9.91 -2.97
C LYS A 109 -13.89 10.05 -2.65
N GLU A 110 -13.04 9.95 -3.65
CA GLU A 110 -11.62 10.18 -3.50
C GLU A 110 -11.35 11.68 -3.29
N LYS A 111 -10.41 11.98 -2.41
CA LYS A 111 -9.92 13.34 -2.21
C LYS A 111 -8.91 13.61 -3.32
N GLU A 112 -9.23 14.53 -4.24
CA GLU A 112 -8.26 15.02 -5.21
C GLU A 112 -7.08 15.66 -4.47
N TYR A 113 -5.95 15.00 -4.52
CA TYR A 113 -4.72 15.53 -3.97
C TYR A 113 -4.08 16.40 -5.05
N LYS A 114 -4.23 17.72 -4.95
CA LYS A 114 -3.28 18.61 -5.62
C LYS A 114 -1.93 18.35 -4.96
N ALA A 115 -1.06 17.64 -5.63
CA ALA A 115 0.31 17.41 -5.21
C ALA A 115 1.06 18.75 -5.19
N GLU A 116 0.88 19.54 -4.17
CA GLU A 116 1.76 20.64 -3.84
C GLU A 116 3.03 20.06 -3.21
N GLY A 117 3.95 19.60 -4.03
CA GLY A 117 5.26 19.18 -3.53
C GLY A 117 5.99 18.06 -4.27
N ALA A 118 5.32 17.26 -5.09
CA ALA A 118 6.01 16.17 -5.81
C ALA A 118 6.63 16.61 -7.15
N GLY A 119 6.44 17.88 -7.56
CA GLY A 119 6.94 18.41 -8.84
C GLY A 119 8.42 18.81 -8.86
N LYS A 120 9.15 18.73 -7.73
CA LYS A 120 10.56 19.16 -7.70
C LYS A 120 11.59 18.05 -7.85
N ALA A 121 11.20 16.79 -7.63
CA ALA A 121 12.12 15.67 -7.75
C ALA A 121 12.15 15.03 -9.14
N GLU A 122 11.05 15.08 -9.89
CA GLU A 122 11.01 14.53 -11.26
C GLU A 122 11.54 15.48 -12.33
N ALA A 123 11.49 16.80 -12.09
CA ALA A 123 12.04 17.79 -13.02
C ALA A 123 13.58 17.78 -13.05
N SER A 124 14.24 17.39 -11.95
CA SER A 124 15.71 17.27 -11.90
C SER A 124 16.22 15.99 -12.57
N ALA A 125 15.45 14.90 -12.54
CA ALA A 125 15.82 13.63 -13.18
C ALA A 125 15.65 13.68 -14.71
N LYS A 126 14.71 14.48 -15.21
CA LYS A 126 14.49 14.63 -16.66
C LYS A 126 15.50 15.56 -17.32
N LYS A 127 16.08 16.51 -16.57
CA LYS A 127 17.12 17.40 -17.08
C LYS A 127 18.50 16.76 -17.12
N ALA A 128 18.77 15.75 -16.28
CA ALA A 128 20.03 14.99 -16.30
C ALA A 128 20.09 13.92 -17.39
N ARG A 129 18.96 13.59 -18.05
CA ARG A 129 18.91 12.59 -19.13
C ARG A 129 18.96 13.19 -20.55
N ALA A 130 18.91 14.52 -20.65
CA ALA A 130 18.93 15.23 -21.93
C ALA A 130 20.29 15.73 -22.36
N GLU A 131 21.34 15.51 -21.56
CA GLU A 131 22.68 16.00 -21.85
C GLU A 131 23.71 14.86 -21.89
N LYS A 132 23.62 14.04 -22.93
CA LYS A 132 24.76 13.24 -23.41
C LYS A 132 24.78 13.28 -24.94
N PRO A 133 25.82 13.89 -25.53
CA PRO A 133 25.88 14.09 -26.98
C PRO A 133 26.22 12.81 -27.73
N GLU A 134 25.57 12.70 -28.86
CA GLU A 134 25.93 11.85 -30.00
C GLU A 134 27.41 11.99 -30.38
N LYS A 135 28.11 10.88 -30.47
CA LYS A 135 29.19 10.71 -31.44
C LYS A 135 29.43 9.25 -31.77
N SER A 136 29.14 8.96 -32.95
CA SER A 136 29.80 8.40 -34.13
C SER A 136 29.83 6.87 -34.17
N ALA A 137 29.02 6.33 -35.05
CA ALA A 137 29.30 5.87 -36.40
C ALA A 137 30.37 4.77 -36.52
N LYS A 138 30.00 3.60 -36.90
CA LYS A 138 30.38 2.88 -38.11
C LYS A 138 30.24 1.38 -37.95
N ALA A 139 29.40 0.85 -38.83
CA ALA A 139 29.39 -0.58 -39.15
C ALA A 139 30.69 -0.99 -39.88
N PRO A 140 31.01 -2.28 -40.02
CA PRO A 140 30.56 -3.00 -41.20
C PRO A 140 30.18 -4.49 -40.93
N LYS A 141 29.19 -4.93 -41.58
CA LYS A 141 28.87 -5.97 -42.55
C LYS A 141 29.90 -7.11 -42.74
N ALA A 142 29.42 -8.30 -42.63
CA ALA A 142 29.70 -9.53 -43.40
C ALA A 142 29.50 -10.76 -42.48
N GLU A 143 28.94 -11.81 -42.81
CA GLU A 143 28.45 -12.55 -43.95
C GLU A 143 28.32 -14.01 -43.55
N LYS A 144 27.23 -14.66 -44.05
CA LYS A 144 27.10 -16.11 -44.32
C LYS A 144 27.12 -17.11 -43.13
N ALA A 145 26.26 -17.94 -43.05
CA ALA A 145 25.51 -18.89 -43.87
C ALA A 145 25.26 -20.19 -43.10
N ALA A 146 24.04 -20.60 -43.18
CA ALA A 146 23.57 -21.96 -43.42
C ALA A 146 23.97 -23.13 -42.48
N LYS A 147 22.98 -23.75 -41.89
CA LYS A 147 22.51 -25.09 -42.25
C LYS A 147 21.75 -25.74 -41.09
N ALA A 148 20.50 -25.94 -41.27
CA ALA A 148 19.81 -27.09 -40.72
C ALA A 148 20.30 -28.35 -41.47
N PRO A 149 20.20 -29.54 -40.92
CA PRO A 149 18.98 -30.30 -41.05
C PRO A 149 18.63 -31.28 -39.89
N LYS A 150 17.32 -31.47 -39.71
CA LYS A 150 16.53 -32.71 -39.80
C LYS A 150 16.95 -33.98 -39.04
N ALA A 151 15.91 -34.42 -38.30
CA ALA A 151 15.43 -35.80 -38.23
C ALA A 151 16.25 -36.75 -37.32
N ALA A 152 15.69 -37.65 -36.56
CA ALA A 152 14.55 -38.51 -36.65
C ALA A 152 14.36 -39.27 -35.33
N LYS A 153 13.11 -39.56 -35.00
CA LYS A 153 12.55 -40.86 -34.72
C LYS A 153 13.37 -41.83 -33.83
N ALA A 154 12.88 -42.30 -32.73
CA ALA A 154 12.04 -43.49 -32.58
C ALA A 154 12.09 -44.08 -31.17
N LYS A 155 10.90 -44.45 -30.69
CA LYS A 155 10.52 -45.71 -30.04
C LYS A 155 11.42 -46.26 -28.90
N LYS A 156 10.93 -46.26 -27.72
CA LYS A 156 10.36 -47.46 -27.07
C LYS A 156 9.61 -47.04 -25.81
#